data_f6f5d5caba7c5559778d4ae7a546e8aa
#
_entry.id   f6f5d5caba7c5559778d4ae7a546e8aa
#
_cell.length_a   1.000
_cell.length_b   1.000
_cell.length_c   1.000
_cell.angle_alpha   90.00
_cell.angle_beta   90.00
_cell.angle_gamma   90.00
#
_symmetry.space_group_name_H-M   'P 1'
#
loop_
_entity.id
_entity.type
_entity.pdbx_description
1 polymer ?
#
loop_
_entity_poly.entity_id
_entity_poly.type
_entity_poly.pdbx_seq_one_letter_code
_entity_poly.pdbx_strand_id
1 'polypeptide(L)'
;ILYIGSGEVSRNLLKKANHIRKELIHMREIEVSRLTDVIEKLCIEANEHLPEDVKCAIKTCRACEDGEIAKGVLDNIIENFEIADNENVPICQDTGMACVFLEIGQDVHFVGGNLEDAINEGVRRGYDKGYLRKSVVKDPVRRGNTGDNTPAMIYTEIVPGDKVKITVGPKGFGSENMSQIRMFKPSAGLQGIKDFILEVVETAGPNPCPPMVVGVGIGGTFD
;
A
#
# COMPACT_ATOMS: atom_id res chain seq x y z
N ILE A 1 12.64 -2.44 -52.44
CA ILE A 1 11.55 -1.68 -53.11
C ILE A 1 10.56 -2.70 -53.59
N LEU A 2 9.43 -2.85 -52.87
CA LEU A 2 8.30 -3.70 -53.27
C LEU A 2 7.28 -2.84 -54.03
N TYR A 3 7.07 -3.15 -55.29
CA TYR A 3 6.02 -2.56 -56.09
C TYR A 3 4.71 -3.31 -55.80
N ILE A 4 3.74 -2.68 -55.16
CA ILE A 4 2.41 -3.27 -54.92
C ILE A 4 1.46 -2.72 -55.99
N GLY A 5 1.08 -3.60 -56.92
CA GLY A 5 0.08 -3.31 -57.91
C GLY A 5 -1.33 -3.26 -57.36
N SER A 6 -2.14 -2.40 -57.93
CA SER A 6 -3.60 -2.20 -57.85
C SER A 6 -4.26 -2.11 -56.48
N GLY A 7 -4.97 -1.02 -56.27
CA GLY A 7 -5.57 -0.54 -54.99
C GLY A 7 -6.62 -1.47 -54.33
N GLU A 8 -6.91 -2.63 -54.82
CA GLU A 8 -7.88 -3.55 -54.23
C GLU A 8 -7.23 -4.57 -53.29
N VAL A 9 -6.02 -5.03 -53.62
CA VAL A 9 -5.22 -5.91 -52.75
C VAL A 9 -4.75 -5.15 -51.52
N SER A 10 -4.39 -3.88 -51.68
CA SER A 10 -3.99 -2.99 -50.57
C SER A 10 -5.14 -2.71 -49.60
N ARG A 11 -6.38 -2.51 -50.09
CA ARG A 11 -7.57 -2.30 -49.25
C ARG A 11 -7.97 -3.55 -48.47
N ASN A 12 -7.83 -4.74 -49.08
CA ASN A 12 -8.13 -5.99 -48.39
C ASN A 12 -7.09 -6.35 -47.34
N LEU A 13 -5.81 -6.06 -47.59
CA LEU A 13 -4.73 -6.21 -46.60
C LEU A 13 -4.89 -5.23 -45.44
N LEU A 14 -5.26 -3.98 -45.71
CA LEU A 14 -5.57 -2.99 -44.69
C LEU A 14 -6.81 -3.35 -43.86
N LYS A 15 -7.88 -3.87 -44.50
CA LYS A 15 -9.07 -4.36 -43.79
C LYS A 15 -8.71 -5.57 -42.91
N LYS A 16 -7.92 -6.50 -43.41
CA LYS A 16 -7.47 -7.69 -42.69
C LYS A 16 -6.51 -7.32 -41.54
N ALA A 17 -5.60 -6.39 -41.79
CA ALA A 17 -4.72 -5.83 -40.74
C ALA A 17 -5.50 -5.08 -39.67
N ASN A 18 -6.51 -4.29 -40.04
CA ASN A 18 -7.39 -3.61 -39.09
C ASN A 18 -8.31 -4.56 -38.32
N HIS A 19 -8.75 -5.65 -38.98
CA HIS A 19 -9.52 -6.70 -38.32
C HIS A 19 -8.65 -7.48 -37.32
N ILE A 20 -7.47 -7.89 -37.73
CA ILE A 20 -6.45 -8.51 -36.83
C ILE A 20 -6.05 -7.57 -35.71
N ARG A 21 -5.93 -6.26 -35.96
CA ARG A 21 -5.63 -5.25 -34.94
C ARG A 21 -6.78 -5.06 -33.94
N LYS A 22 -8.04 -5.23 -34.39
CA LYS A 22 -9.22 -5.21 -33.50
C LYS A 22 -9.38 -6.49 -32.68
N GLU A 23 -8.95 -7.65 -33.21
CA GLU A 23 -8.99 -8.92 -32.47
C GLU A 23 -7.80 -9.07 -31.49
N LEU A 24 -6.70 -8.34 -31.68
CA LEU A 24 -5.44 -8.54 -30.94
C LEU A 24 -5.28 -7.67 -29.68
N ILE A 25 -6.14 -6.70 -29.42
CA ILE A 25 -5.99 -5.88 -28.22
C ILE A 25 -7.37 -5.55 -27.65
N HIS A 26 -7.93 -6.45 -26.88
CA HIS A 26 -9.02 -6.09 -25.98
C HIS A 26 -8.42 -5.66 -24.64
N MET A 27 -7.64 -4.56 -24.65
CA MET A 27 -7.17 -3.93 -23.44
C MET A 27 -8.33 -3.19 -22.77
N ARG A 28 -8.50 -3.42 -21.49
CA ARG A 28 -9.46 -2.67 -20.68
C ARG A 28 -8.92 -1.29 -20.38
N GLU A 29 -9.57 -0.26 -20.91
CA GLU A 29 -9.25 1.12 -20.58
C GLU A 29 -9.80 1.50 -19.22
N ILE A 30 -8.97 2.12 -18.38
CA ILE A 30 -9.32 2.64 -17.06
C ILE A 30 -8.87 4.10 -16.98
N GLU A 31 -9.81 5.00 -16.76
CA GLU A 31 -9.52 6.40 -16.50
C GLU A 31 -8.77 6.55 -15.16
N VAL A 32 -7.62 7.21 -15.16
CA VAL A 32 -6.81 7.40 -13.95
C VAL A 32 -7.54 8.18 -12.87
N SER A 33 -8.50 9.03 -13.23
CA SER A 33 -9.35 9.74 -12.27
C SER A 33 -10.14 8.81 -11.34
N ARG A 34 -10.51 7.61 -11.83
CA ARG A 34 -11.15 6.60 -10.99
C ARG A 34 -10.24 6.08 -9.89
N LEU A 35 -8.92 5.96 -10.18
CA LEU A 35 -7.95 5.57 -9.17
C LEU A 35 -7.82 6.66 -8.12
N THR A 36 -7.79 7.94 -8.55
CA THR A 36 -7.79 9.09 -7.64
C THR A 36 -8.93 9.01 -6.62
N ASP A 37 -10.15 8.80 -7.08
CA ASP A 37 -11.34 8.75 -6.22
C ASP A 37 -11.35 7.52 -5.30
N VAL A 38 -10.83 6.38 -5.77
CA VAL A 38 -10.72 5.16 -4.94
C VAL A 38 -9.64 5.33 -3.88
N ILE A 39 -8.46 5.84 -4.25
CA ILE A 39 -7.35 6.04 -3.31
C ILE A 39 -7.69 7.08 -2.25
N GLU A 40 -8.39 8.16 -2.61
CA GLU A 40 -8.93 9.14 -1.66
C GLU A 40 -9.73 8.45 -0.55
N LYS A 41 -10.68 7.60 -0.92
CA LYS A 41 -11.52 6.86 0.03
C LYS A 41 -10.70 5.87 0.86
N LEU A 42 -9.85 5.08 0.21
CA LEU A 42 -9.03 4.09 0.89
C LEU A 42 -8.08 4.72 1.92
N CYS A 43 -7.53 5.91 1.65
CA CYS A 43 -6.70 6.63 2.62
C CYS A 43 -7.48 6.97 3.89
N ILE A 44 -8.74 7.38 3.77
CA ILE A 44 -9.60 7.71 4.89
C ILE A 44 -9.99 6.43 5.64
N GLU A 45 -10.57 5.46 4.94
CA GLU A 45 -11.04 4.19 5.51
C GLU A 45 -9.94 3.43 6.25
N ALA A 46 -8.72 3.38 5.68
CA ALA A 46 -7.60 2.67 6.29
C ALA A 46 -7.07 3.33 7.57
N ASN A 47 -7.34 4.60 7.79
CA ASN A 47 -6.98 5.32 9.01
C ASN A 47 -8.09 5.30 10.07
N GLU A 48 -9.33 5.10 9.68
CA GLU A 48 -10.50 5.12 10.58
C GLU A 48 -10.93 3.72 11.02
N HIS A 49 -10.72 2.70 10.17
CA HIS A 49 -11.25 1.36 10.40
C HIS A 49 -10.16 0.30 10.34
N LEU A 50 -10.07 -0.53 11.39
CA LEU A 50 -9.25 -1.74 11.35
C LEU A 50 -9.98 -2.86 10.61
N PRO A 51 -9.26 -3.71 9.84
CA PRO A 51 -9.81 -4.95 9.30
C PRO A 51 -10.33 -5.88 10.40
N GLU A 52 -11.39 -6.63 10.10
CA GLU A 52 -12.04 -7.52 11.09
C GLU A 52 -11.13 -8.63 11.63
N ASP A 53 -10.21 -9.13 10.82
CA ASP A 53 -9.22 -10.11 11.26
C ASP A 53 -8.28 -9.54 12.32
N VAL A 54 -7.87 -8.28 12.19
CA VAL A 54 -7.05 -7.57 13.17
C VAL A 54 -7.84 -7.30 14.47
N LYS A 55 -9.09 -6.83 14.38
CA LYS A 55 -9.96 -6.63 15.54
C LYS A 55 -10.18 -7.96 16.30
N CYS A 56 -10.44 -9.03 15.57
CA CYS A 56 -10.62 -10.37 16.15
C CYS A 56 -9.33 -10.86 16.83
N ALA A 57 -8.16 -10.66 16.21
CA ALA A 57 -6.88 -11.03 16.80
C ALA A 57 -6.61 -10.27 18.11
N ILE A 58 -6.86 -8.96 18.15
CA ILE A 58 -6.69 -8.14 19.37
C ILE A 58 -7.64 -8.63 20.49
N LYS A 59 -8.92 -8.84 20.18
CA LYS A 59 -9.91 -9.36 21.15
C LYS A 59 -9.53 -10.76 21.65
N THR A 60 -8.98 -11.61 20.79
CA THR A 60 -8.48 -12.94 21.17
C THR A 60 -7.26 -12.83 22.10
N CYS A 61 -6.30 -11.98 21.78
CA CYS A 61 -5.14 -11.72 22.63
C CYS A 61 -5.59 -11.23 24.00
N ARG A 62 -6.57 -10.31 24.05
CA ARG A 62 -7.15 -9.81 25.32
C ARG A 62 -7.75 -10.93 26.17
N ALA A 63 -8.45 -11.86 25.53
CA ALA A 63 -9.08 -12.98 26.22
C ALA A 63 -8.08 -13.99 26.81
N CYS A 64 -6.90 -14.12 26.18
CA CYS A 64 -5.83 -15.05 26.58
C CYS A 64 -4.76 -14.40 27.46
N GLU A 65 -4.78 -13.09 27.65
CA GLU A 65 -3.79 -12.38 28.45
C GLU A 65 -4.01 -12.61 29.95
N ASP A 66 -2.97 -12.85 30.71
CA ASP A 66 -3.01 -13.10 32.15
C ASP A 66 -2.58 -11.86 32.98
N GLY A 67 -1.75 -10.98 32.42
CA GLY A 67 -1.22 -9.81 33.10
C GLY A 67 -2.25 -8.67 33.17
N GLU A 68 -2.57 -8.19 34.35
CA GLU A 68 -3.57 -7.13 34.55
C GLU A 68 -3.23 -5.80 33.85
N ILE A 69 -1.94 -5.44 33.78
CA ILE A 69 -1.49 -4.23 33.06
C ILE A 69 -1.70 -4.41 31.55
N ALA A 70 -1.30 -5.55 31.00
CA ALA A 70 -1.44 -5.84 29.59
C ALA A 70 -2.92 -5.94 29.16
N LYS A 71 -3.79 -6.52 30.02
CA LYS A 71 -5.25 -6.50 29.81
C LYS A 71 -5.78 -5.09 29.70
N GLY A 72 -5.39 -4.20 30.63
CA GLY A 72 -5.82 -2.80 30.61
C GLY A 72 -5.37 -2.06 29.35
N VAL A 73 -4.16 -2.34 28.85
CA VAL A 73 -3.68 -1.78 27.56
C VAL A 73 -4.51 -2.29 26.40
N LEU A 74 -4.80 -3.60 26.34
CA LEU A 74 -5.62 -4.18 25.28
C LEU A 74 -7.07 -3.68 25.34
N ASP A 75 -7.64 -3.48 26.53
CA ASP A 75 -8.96 -2.88 26.68
C ASP A 75 -9.01 -1.46 26.13
N ASN A 76 -8.00 -0.62 26.42
CA ASN A 76 -7.90 0.72 25.85
C ASN A 76 -7.78 0.70 24.32
N ILE A 77 -7.05 -0.27 23.75
CA ILE A 77 -6.91 -0.41 22.29
C ILE A 77 -8.24 -0.81 21.67
N ILE A 78 -8.99 -1.72 22.32
CA ILE A 78 -10.32 -2.14 21.84
C ILE A 78 -11.28 -0.95 21.88
N GLU A 79 -11.35 -0.23 22.99
CA GLU A 79 -12.19 0.97 23.12
C GLU A 79 -11.83 2.01 22.06
N ASN A 80 -10.53 2.23 21.81
CA ASN A 80 -10.06 3.21 20.83
C ASN A 80 -10.53 2.89 19.41
N PHE A 81 -10.40 1.65 18.94
CA PHE A 81 -10.87 1.35 17.58
C PHE A 81 -12.39 1.28 17.48
N GLU A 82 -13.11 0.98 18.57
CA GLU A 82 -14.59 1.05 18.60
C GLU A 82 -15.07 2.52 18.54
N ILE A 83 -14.38 3.44 19.20
CA ILE A 83 -14.64 4.88 19.09
C ILE A 83 -14.35 5.36 17.65
N ALA A 84 -13.19 4.98 17.09
CA ALA A 84 -12.82 5.35 15.72
C ALA A 84 -13.86 4.90 14.69
N ASP A 85 -14.33 3.65 14.80
CA ASP A 85 -15.38 3.09 13.95
C ASP A 85 -16.72 3.83 14.07
N ASN A 86 -17.13 4.20 15.29
CA ASN A 86 -18.44 4.81 15.55
C ASN A 86 -18.47 6.31 15.20
N GLU A 87 -17.37 7.00 15.39
CA GLU A 87 -17.28 8.44 15.22
C GLU A 87 -16.64 8.85 13.87
N ASN A 88 -16.12 7.89 13.09
CA ASN A 88 -15.38 8.10 11.83
C ASN A 88 -14.22 9.08 12.05
N VAL A 89 -13.37 8.75 13.00
CA VAL A 89 -12.15 9.50 13.32
C VAL A 89 -10.92 8.61 13.22
N PRO A 90 -9.75 9.17 12.95
CA PRO A 90 -8.52 8.37 12.85
C PRO A 90 -8.20 7.61 14.14
N ILE A 91 -7.82 6.34 14.01
CA ILE A 91 -7.46 5.45 15.12
C ILE A 91 -6.25 6.00 15.91
N CYS A 92 -5.35 6.72 15.24
CA CYS A 92 -4.09 7.21 15.80
C CYS A 92 -3.81 8.63 15.29
N GLN A 93 -3.08 9.43 16.07
CA GLN A 93 -2.56 10.73 15.64
C GLN A 93 -1.45 10.59 14.58
N ASP A 94 -0.78 9.44 14.50
CA ASP A 94 0.18 9.14 13.43
C ASP A 94 -0.53 8.37 12.31
N THR A 95 -1.02 9.09 11.34
CA THR A 95 -1.63 8.53 10.12
C THR A 95 -0.60 8.21 9.03
N GLY A 96 0.69 8.41 9.34
CA GLY A 96 1.83 7.98 8.56
C GLY A 96 1.93 8.54 7.15
N MET A 97 2.58 7.78 6.27
CA MET A 97 2.54 7.98 4.83
C MET A 97 1.71 6.89 4.15
N ALA A 98 1.15 7.21 3.00
CA ALA A 98 0.39 6.25 2.22
C ALA A 98 1.34 5.30 1.47
N CYS A 99 1.23 4.00 1.73
CA CYS A 99 1.79 2.95 0.89
C CYS A 99 0.68 2.41 -0.01
N VAL A 100 0.86 2.54 -1.32
CA VAL A 100 -0.12 2.13 -2.33
C VAL A 100 0.43 0.95 -3.10
N PHE A 101 -0.23 -0.19 -2.99
CA PHE A 101 0.11 -1.41 -3.69
C PHE A 101 -0.88 -1.63 -4.82
N LEU A 102 -0.36 -1.82 -6.03
CA LEU A 102 -1.14 -2.01 -7.26
C LEU A 102 -0.82 -3.36 -7.86
N GLU A 103 -1.83 -4.24 -7.95
CA GLU A 103 -1.80 -5.40 -8.82
C GLU A 103 -2.52 -5.01 -10.11
N ILE A 104 -1.77 -4.86 -11.21
CA ILE A 104 -2.29 -4.36 -12.49
C ILE A 104 -2.39 -5.52 -13.47
N GLY A 105 -3.58 -5.79 -13.96
CA GLY A 105 -3.79 -6.76 -15.01
C GLY A 105 -3.02 -6.40 -16.29
N GLN A 106 -2.38 -7.39 -16.90
CA GLN A 106 -1.57 -7.21 -18.10
C GLN A 106 -2.36 -6.64 -19.30
N ASP A 107 -3.68 -6.83 -19.31
CA ASP A 107 -4.59 -6.34 -20.35
C ASP A 107 -5.26 -5.00 -19.97
N VAL A 108 -4.69 -4.26 -19.02
CA VAL A 108 -5.14 -2.93 -18.61
C VAL A 108 -4.33 -1.84 -19.30
N HIS A 109 -5.04 -0.83 -19.77
CA HIS A 109 -4.48 0.42 -20.28
C HIS A 109 -5.04 1.62 -19.52
N PHE A 110 -4.16 2.38 -18.88
CA PHE A 110 -4.57 3.61 -18.20
C PHE A 110 -4.64 4.77 -19.17
N VAL A 111 -5.75 5.52 -19.10
CA VAL A 111 -6.03 6.68 -19.95
C VAL A 111 -6.40 7.90 -19.11
N GLY A 112 -6.38 9.08 -19.73
CA GLY A 112 -6.83 10.32 -19.08
C GLY A 112 -5.79 11.03 -18.21
N GLY A 113 -4.53 10.54 -18.14
CA GLY A 113 -3.47 11.22 -17.40
C GLY A 113 -2.31 10.31 -17.00
N ASN A 114 -1.42 10.83 -16.18
CA ASN A 114 -0.32 10.06 -15.61
C ASN A 114 -0.81 9.28 -14.38
N LEU A 115 -0.43 8.00 -14.28
CA LEU A 115 -0.88 7.12 -13.21
C LEU A 115 -0.34 7.57 -11.83
N GLU A 116 0.93 7.91 -11.75
CA GLU A 116 1.56 8.34 -10.50
C GLU A 116 0.98 9.65 -9.99
N ASP A 117 0.72 10.61 -10.89
CA ASP A 117 0.07 11.88 -10.54
C ASP A 117 -1.35 11.65 -9.98
N ALA A 118 -2.11 10.75 -10.61
CA ALA A 118 -3.45 10.41 -10.16
C ALA A 118 -3.47 9.73 -8.78
N ILE A 119 -2.49 8.87 -8.50
CA ILE A 119 -2.32 8.23 -7.19
C ILE A 119 -2.00 9.30 -6.12
N ASN A 120 -1.01 10.16 -6.38
CA ASN A 120 -0.63 11.21 -5.46
C ASN A 120 -1.76 12.22 -5.24
N GLU A 121 -2.56 12.52 -6.25
CA GLU A 121 -3.76 13.36 -6.10
C GLU A 121 -4.80 12.69 -5.20
N GLY A 122 -5.01 11.37 -5.32
CA GLY A 122 -5.89 10.62 -4.42
C GLY A 122 -5.42 10.69 -2.96
N VAL A 123 -4.13 10.50 -2.72
CA VAL A 123 -3.53 10.63 -1.38
C VAL A 123 -3.69 12.05 -0.84
N ARG A 124 -3.38 13.07 -1.64
CA ARG A 124 -3.54 14.48 -1.24
C ARG A 124 -4.96 14.78 -0.78
N ARG A 125 -5.96 14.35 -1.58
CA ARG A 125 -7.37 14.56 -1.26
C ARG A 125 -7.79 13.77 -0.01
N GLY A 126 -7.37 12.52 0.11
CA GLY A 126 -7.70 11.67 1.24
C GLY A 126 -7.16 12.23 2.55
N TYR A 127 -5.89 12.66 2.58
CA TYR A 127 -5.28 13.25 3.77
C TYR A 127 -5.84 14.63 4.12
N ASP A 128 -6.34 15.37 3.14
CA ASP A 128 -6.99 16.66 3.39
C ASP A 128 -8.43 16.50 3.91
N LYS A 129 -9.26 15.71 3.21
CA LYS A 129 -10.68 15.50 3.57
C LYS A 129 -10.86 14.67 4.84
N GLY A 130 -10.00 13.70 5.09
CA GLY A 130 -10.00 12.88 6.29
C GLY A 130 -9.35 13.57 7.50
N TYR A 131 -8.91 14.81 7.37
CA TYR A 131 -8.19 15.55 8.42
C TYR A 131 -6.98 14.78 8.96
N LEU A 132 -6.34 13.99 8.09
CA LEU A 132 -5.21 13.15 8.45
C LEU A 132 -3.93 13.97 8.60
N ARG A 133 -3.03 13.52 9.47
CA ARG A 133 -1.76 14.19 9.72
C ARG A 133 -0.84 14.11 8.51
N LYS A 134 -0.40 15.25 7.99
CA LYS A 134 0.53 15.37 6.87
C LYS A 134 1.96 15.29 7.39
N SER A 135 2.59 14.12 7.35
CA SER A 135 3.89 13.82 7.97
C SER A 135 5.06 13.75 7.01
N VAL A 136 4.80 13.70 5.69
CA VAL A 136 5.85 13.55 4.67
C VAL A 136 6.71 14.81 4.56
N VAL A 137 8.02 14.63 4.55
CA VAL A 137 9.01 15.71 4.41
C VAL A 137 9.72 15.64 3.06
N LYS A 138 10.10 16.80 2.54
CA LYS A 138 10.81 16.94 1.25
C LYS A 138 12.26 16.44 1.31
N ASP A 139 12.84 16.47 2.49
CA ASP A 139 14.25 16.17 2.71
C ASP A 139 14.42 15.64 4.14
N PRO A 140 15.11 14.51 4.34
CA PRO A 140 15.22 13.87 5.66
C PRO A 140 16.07 14.68 6.67
N VAL A 141 16.97 15.54 6.20
CA VAL A 141 17.86 16.35 7.04
C VAL A 141 17.23 17.71 7.34
N ARG A 142 16.78 18.41 6.32
CA ARG A 142 16.18 19.75 6.46
C ARG A 142 14.73 19.71 6.94
N ARG A 143 14.06 18.57 6.74
CA ARG A 143 12.72 18.25 7.25
C ARG A 143 11.61 19.24 6.89
N GLY A 144 11.73 19.93 5.77
CA GLY A 144 10.62 20.76 5.24
C GLY A 144 9.43 19.89 4.85
N ASN A 145 8.26 20.12 5.46
CA ASN A 145 7.04 19.36 5.16
C ASN A 145 6.57 19.60 3.72
N THR A 146 5.99 18.58 3.08
CA THR A 146 5.42 18.70 1.74
C THR A 146 4.10 19.48 1.73
N GLY A 147 3.36 19.43 2.84
CA GLY A 147 2.10 20.13 3.04
C GLY A 147 0.86 19.36 2.59
N ASP A 148 1.05 18.24 1.88
CA ASP A 148 -0.04 17.45 1.29
C ASP A 148 0.11 15.92 1.47
N ASN A 149 1.12 15.51 2.22
CA ASN A 149 1.48 14.12 2.49
C ASN A 149 1.86 13.29 1.26
N THR A 150 2.33 13.94 0.19
CA THR A 150 2.88 13.29 -1.00
C THR A 150 4.41 13.47 -1.07
N PRO A 151 5.13 12.61 -1.84
CA PRO A 151 4.63 11.49 -2.62
C PRO A 151 4.24 10.29 -1.76
N ALA A 152 3.35 9.45 -2.28
CA ALA A 152 3.08 8.12 -1.74
C ALA A 152 4.24 7.15 -2.05
N MET A 153 4.35 6.08 -1.25
CA MET A 153 5.14 4.92 -1.64
C MET A 153 4.29 4.04 -2.56
N ILE A 154 4.71 3.86 -3.81
CA ILE A 154 3.94 3.14 -4.82
C ILE A 154 4.67 1.87 -5.21
N TYR A 155 4.02 0.72 -5.02
CA TYR A 155 4.50 -0.59 -5.43
C TYR A 155 3.57 -1.14 -6.50
N THR A 156 4.14 -1.63 -7.59
CA THR A 156 3.38 -2.11 -8.75
C THR A 156 3.80 -3.51 -9.12
N GLU A 157 2.82 -4.41 -9.25
CA GLU A 157 2.99 -5.75 -9.77
C GLU A 157 2.09 -5.94 -11.00
N ILE A 158 2.63 -6.54 -12.06
CA ILE A 158 1.86 -6.91 -13.25
C ILE A 158 1.39 -8.36 -13.09
N VAL A 159 0.06 -8.54 -13.14
CA VAL A 159 -0.59 -9.84 -12.98
C VAL A 159 -1.41 -10.20 -14.23
N PRO A 160 -1.74 -11.47 -14.47
CA PRO A 160 -2.61 -11.85 -15.59
C PRO A 160 -4.01 -11.24 -15.48
N GLY A 161 -4.60 -10.88 -16.62
CA GLY A 161 -5.99 -10.43 -16.74
C GLY A 161 -6.14 -8.92 -16.92
N ASP A 162 -7.37 -8.42 -16.68
CA ASP A 162 -7.82 -7.07 -16.99
C ASP A 162 -8.31 -6.28 -15.76
N LYS A 163 -7.97 -6.76 -14.56
CA LYS A 163 -8.39 -6.12 -13.31
C LYS A 163 -7.25 -5.32 -12.69
N VAL A 164 -7.61 -4.31 -11.92
CA VAL A 164 -6.68 -3.60 -11.04
C VAL A 164 -7.15 -3.77 -9.61
N LYS A 165 -6.25 -4.24 -8.76
CA LYS A 165 -6.46 -4.29 -7.31
C LYS A 165 -5.60 -3.21 -6.67
N ILE A 166 -6.19 -2.45 -5.78
CA ILE A 166 -5.53 -1.36 -5.05
C ILE A 166 -5.62 -1.66 -3.57
N THR A 167 -4.47 -1.66 -2.92
CA THR A 167 -4.39 -1.75 -1.46
C THR A 167 -3.68 -0.51 -0.94
N VAL A 168 -4.26 0.15 0.05
CA VAL A 168 -3.64 1.30 0.71
C VAL A 168 -3.37 0.94 2.16
N GLY A 169 -2.12 1.12 2.59
CA GLY A 169 -1.72 0.93 3.97
C GLY A 169 -1.07 2.21 4.51
N PRO A 170 -1.64 2.86 5.52
CA PRO A 170 -0.96 3.94 6.20
C PRO A 170 0.19 3.37 7.02
N LYS A 171 1.41 3.85 6.77
CA LYS A 171 2.62 3.39 7.45
C LYS A 171 3.13 4.46 8.41
N GLY A 172 2.93 4.21 9.69
CA GLY A 172 3.43 5.10 10.74
C GLY A 172 4.95 5.13 10.82
N PHE A 173 5.52 6.29 11.06
CA PHE A 173 6.97 6.47 11.09
C PHE A 173 7.62 5.94 12.37
N GLY A 174 6.89 5.90 13.49
CA GLY A 174 7.39 5.32 14.73
C GLY A 174 7.74 3.84 14.58
N SER A 175 6.87 3.06 13.96
CA SER A 175 7.11 1.65 13.66
C SER A 175 8.16 1.46 12.57
N GLU A 176 8.19 2.31 11.54
CA GLU A 176 9.19 2.24 10.47
C GLU A 176 10.61 2.42 11.00
N ASN A 177 10.80 3.34 11.95
CA ASN A 177 12.11 3.57 12.59
C ASN A 177 12.66 2.35 13.34
N MET A 178 11.83 1.38 13.66
CA MET A 178 12.25 0.14 14.33
C MET A 178 12.55 -1.00 13.36
N SER A 179 12.28 -0.82 12.06
CA SER A 179 12.61 -1.79 11.01
C SER A 179 14.13 -1.92 10.87
N GLN A 180 14.61 -3.14 10.73
CA GLN A 180 16.03 -3.43 10.55
C GLN A 180 16.24 -4.42 9.41
N ILE A 181 17.39 -4.32 8.76
CA ILE A 181 17.85 -5.26 7.74
C ILE A 181 19.23 -5.79 8.14
N ARG A 182 19.48 -7.07 7.91
CA ARG A 182 20.76 -7.69 8.18
C ARG A 182 21.12 -8.70 7.09
N MET A 183 22.33 -8.59 6.57
CA MET A 183 22.89 -9.59 5.68
C MET A 183 23.58 -10.70 6.47
N PHE A 184 23.21 -11.96 6.21
CA PHE A 184 23.78 -13.12 6.87
C PHE A 184 24.70 -13.91 5.95
N LYS A 185 25.74 -14.50 6.55
CA LYS A 185 26.47 -15.59 5.88
C LYS A 185 25.64 -16.86 5.95
N PRO A 186 25.73 -17.77 4.95
CA PRO A 186 24.98 -19.04 4.97
C PRO A 186 25.19 -19.86 6.25
N SER A 187 26.35 -19.73 6.88
CA SER A 187 26.67 -20.42 8.14
C SER A 187 25.86 -19.99 9.35
N ALA A 188 25.15 -18.85 9.30
CA ALA A 188 24.26 -18.42 10.37
C ALA A 188 23.05 -19.36 10.53
N GLY A 189 22.63 -19.97 9.43
CA GLY A 189 21.52 -20.92 9.41
C GLY A 189 20.19 -20.34 9.91
N LEU A 190 19.23 -21.21 10.15
CA LEU A 190 17.91 -20.81 10.65
C LEU A 190 17.96 -20.18 12.04
N GLN A 191 18.87 -20.65 12.89
CA GLN A 191 18.97 -20.12 14.25
C GLN A 191 19.41 -18.65 14.25
N GLY A 192 20.41 -18.27 13.43
CA GLY A 192 20.82 -16.89 13.32
C GLY A 192 19.71 -15.94 12.83
N ILE A 193 18.81 -16.43 11.96
CA ILE A 193 17.64 -15.66 11.53
C ILE A 193 16.67 -15.46 12.70
N LYS A 194 16.36 -16.52 13.45
CA LYS A 194 15.46 -16.44 14.61
C LYS A 194 16.00 -15.49 15.68
N ASP A 195 17.29 -15.59 15.98
CA ASP A 195 17.95 -14.75 16.97
C ASP A 195 17.88 -13.28 16.57
N PHE A 196 18.05 -12.98 15.28
CA PHE A 196 17.92 -11.61 14.79
C PHE A 196 16.48 -11.07 14.89
N ILE A 197 15.48 -11.88 14.59
CA ILE A 197 14.06 -11.45 14.76
C ILE A 197 13.80 -11.09 16.22
N LEU A 198 14.23 -11.92 17.16
CA LEU A 198 14.07 -11.65 18.59
C LEU A 198 14.83 -10.39 19.03
N GLU A 199 16.08 -10.23 18.58
CA GLU A 199 16.89 -9.02 18.84
C GLU A 199 16.18 -7.75 18.38
N VAL A 200 15.59 -7.76 17.16
CA VAL A 200 14.87 -6.60 16.62
C VAL A 200 13.64 -6.29 17.47
N VAL A 201 12.85 -7.31 17.82
CA VAL A 201 11.63 -7.14 18.64
C VAL A 201 11.97 -6.60 20.03
N GLU A 202 13.00 -7.17 20.69
CA GLU A 202 13.45 -6.72 22.00
C GLU A 202 13.98 -5.28 21.97
N THR A 203 14.76 -4.95 20.94
CA THR A 203 15.31 -3.60 20.76
C THR A 203 14.20 -2.58 20.47
N ALA A 204 13.21 -2.96 19.68
CA ALA A 204 12.08 -2.09 19.35
C ALA A 204 11.26 -1.72 20.59
N GLY A 205 11.05 -2.67 21.49
CA GLY A 205 10.26 -2.46 22.71
C GLY A 205 8.89 -1.86 22.41
N PRO A 206 8.46 -0.81 23.15
CA PRO A 206 7.16 -0.17 22.94
C PRO A 206 7.14 0.87 21.82
N ASN A 207 8.28 1.17 21.17
CA ASN A 207 8.39 2.26 20.20
C ASN A 207 7.50 2.09 18.94
N PRO A 208 7.22 0.86 18.44
CA PRO A 208 6.31 0.67 17.31
C PRO A 208 4.83 0.93 17.61
N CYS A 209 4.49 1.21 18.85
CA CYS A 209 3.13 1.25 19.40
C CYS A 209 2.45 -0.15 19.46
N PRO A 210 2.02 -0.61 20.64
CA PRO A 210 1.34 -1.90 20.78
C PRO A 210 -0.11 -1.85 20.24
N PRO A 211 -0.66 -2.98 19.73
CA PRO A 211 0.04 -4.25 19.51
C PRO A 211 0.98 -4.18 18.31
N MET A 212 2.14 -4.81 18.45
CA MET A 212 3.14 -4.83 17.39
C MET A 212 2.84 -5.92 16.36
N VAL A 213 2.90 -5.55 15.07
CA VAL A 213 2.86 -6.50 13.95
C VAL A 213 4.27 -6.62 13.38
N VAL A 214 4.79 -7.84 13.32
CA VAL A 214 6.14 -8.13 12.83
C VAL A 214 6.09 -8.74 11.43
N GLY A 215 6.55 -8.00 10.44
CA GLY A 215 6.76 -8.49 9.08
C GLY A 215 8.19 -9.00 8.91
N VAL A 216 8.36 -10.21 8.38
CA VAL A 216 9.67 -10.84 8.19
C VAL A 216 9.85 -11.23 6.74
N GLY A 217 10.83 -10.62 6.06
CA GLY A 217 11.30 -11.03 4.74
C GLY A 217 12.60 -11.83 4.88
N ILE A 218 12.69 -12.97 4.19
CA ILE A 218 13.88 -13.83 4.21
C ILE A 218 14.35 -14.06 2.78
N GLY A 219 15.58 -13.65 2.49
CA GLY A 219 16.17 -13.71 1.15
C GLY A 219 15.93 -12.42 0.34
N GLY A 220 16.33 -12.43 -0.93
CA GLY A 220 16.25 -11.26 -1.79
C GLY A 220 17.47 -10.33 -1.69
N THR A 221 17.25 -9.07 -2.04
CA THR A 221 18.22 -7.97 -1.99
C THR A 221 17.78 -6.90 -1.00
N PHE A 222 18.31 -5.68 -1.11
CA PHE A 222 17.85 -4.54 -0.32
C PHE A 222 16.51 -3.97 -0.79
N ASP A 223 16.03 -4.41 -1.95
CA ASP A 223 14.76 -3.99 -2.55
C ASP A 223 13.62 -4.94 -2.14
#